data_17e43801d34f90d1777fc5dc7063c0c9
#
_entry.id   17e43801d34f90d1777fc5dc7063c0c9
#
_cell.length_a   1.000
_cell.length_b   1.000
_cell.length_c   1.000
_cell.angle_alpha   90.00
_cell.angle_beta   90.00
_cell.angle_gamma   90.00
#
_symmetry.space_group_name_H-M   'P 1'
#
loop_
_entity.id
_entity.type
_entity.pdbx_description
1 polymer ?
#
loop_
_entity_poly.entity_id
_entity_poly.type
_entity_poly.pdbx_seq_one_letter_code
_entity_poly.pdbx_strand_id
1 'polypeptide(L)'
;MLGFYLTLLDSVEEKNTFTDLYLRYRDAMYNCAYKILKDRFFAEDAVHNAFLSLTKNLNRINKMNCNEIKSYLLIISRNAAYAIYKDNKKNQSFDIDEKDVVANDDLEIEIEENENIEKIFDMVKRLDSNYSDVLVLKLFYDMNDREIAESLNISVENVRTRIFRGRNKLKMLLGKENSL
;
A
#
# COMPACT_ATOMS: atom_id res chain seq x y z
N MET A 1 5.54 6.39 20.43
CA MET A 1 5.94 6.57 19.02
C MET A 1 5.70 7.99 18.48
N LEU A 2 4.55 8.63 18.69
CA LEU A 2 4.28 9.99 18.19
C LEU A 2 5.36 11.01 18.61
N GLY A 3 5.75 11.02 19.88
CA GLY A 3 6.78 11.94 20.39
C GLY A 3 8.10 11.89 19.64
N PHE A 4 8.51 10.71 19.18
CA PHE A 4 9.72 10.54 18.38
C PHE A 4 9.63 11.27 17.03
N TYR A 5 8.52 11.18 16.31
CA TYR A 5 8.37 11.89 15.04
C TYR A 5 8.38 13.40 15.21
N LEU A 6 7.82 13.90 16.32
CA LEU A 6 7.77 15.33 16.61
C LEU A 6 9.17 15.94 16.87
N THR A 7 10.15 15.12 17.27
CA THR A 7 11.55 15.58 17.41
C THR A 7 12.25 15.79 16.06
N LEU A 8 11.70 15.21 14.98
CA LEU A 8 12.22 15.32 13.62
C LEU A 8 11.64 16.51 12.83
N LEU A 9 10.73 17.26 13.43
CA LEU A 9 10.04 18.38 12.81
C LEU A 9 10.48 19.70 13.48
N ASP A 10 10.70 20.71 12.66
CA ASP A 10 11.32 21.95 13.13
C ASP A 10 10.25 22.94 13.67
N SER A 11 9.12 23.09 12.98
CA SER A 11 8.13 24.11 13.33
C SER A 11 6.95 23.54 14.15
N VAL A 12 6.32 24.44 14.93
CA VAL A 12 5.10 24.10 15.68
C VAL A 12 3.95 23.73 14.72
N GLU A 13 3.88 24.38 13.57
CA GLU A 13 2.85 24.13 12.54
C GLU A 13 3.01 22.72 11.96
N GLU A 14 4.23 22.30 11.63
CA GLU A 14 4.52 20.94 11.17
C GLU A 14 4.16 19.89 12.22
N LYS A 15 4.49 20.15 13.50
CA LYS A 15 4.15 19.25 14.61
C LYS A 15 2.65 19.09 14.77
N ASN A 16 1.88 20.18 14.67
CA ASN A 16 0.43 20.14 14.76
C ASN A 16 -0.19 19.37 13.57
N THR A 17 0.25 19.68 12.34
CA THR A 17 -0.21 18.99 11.13
C THR A 17 0.10 17.51 11.19
N PHE A 18 1.32 17.14 11.56
CA PHE A 18 1.71 15.75 11.69
C PHE A 18 0.91 15.00 12.74
N THR A 19 0.66 15.64 13.90
CA THR A 19 -0.13 15.04 14.99
C THR A 19 -1.56 14.74 14.52
N ASP A 20 -2.20 15.67 13.82
CA ASP A 20 -3.56 15.47 13.28
C ASP A 20 -3.59 14.31 12.27
N LEU A 21 -2.62 14.26 11.35
CA LEU A 21 -2.50 13.17 10.38
C LEU A 21 -2.24 11.82 11.05
N TYR A 22 -1.37 11.78 12.05
CA TYR A 22 -1.06 10.56 12.80
C TYR A 22 -2.29 10.02 13.51
N LEU A 23 -3.00 10.85 14.27
CA LEU A 23 -4.18 10.44 15.02
C LEU A 23 -5.34 10.00 14.11
N ARG A 24 -5.49 10.65 12.96
CA ARG A 24 -6.59 10.38 12.03
C ARG A 24 -6.37 9.16 11.15
N TYR A 25 -5.12 8.89 10.74
CA TYR A 25 -4.86 7.91 9.69
C TYR A 25 -4.03 6.70 10.13
N ARG A 26 -3.42 6.70 11.33
CA ARG A 26 -2.58 5.60 11.82
C ARG A 26 -3.26 4.24 11.69
N ASP A 27 -4.51 4.12 12.12
CA ASP A 27 -5.22 2.85 12.12
C ASP A 27 -5.57 2.39 10.70
N ALA A 28 -5.92 3.31 9.82
CA ALA A 28 -6.15 3.00 8.40
C ALA A 28 -4.87 2.53 7.70
N MET A 29 -3.73 3.16 8.00
CA MET A 29 -2.41 2.78 7.50
C MET A 29 -1.98 1.41 8.04
N TYR A 30 -2.23 1.14 9.33
CA TYR A 30 -1.96 -0.14 9.95
C TYR A 30 -2.78 -1.26 9.31
N ASN A 31 -4.08 -1.06 9.15
CA ASN A 31 -4.95 -2.04 8.51
C ASN A 31 -4.53 -2.33 7.06
N CYS A 32 -4.08 -1.31 6.33
CA CYS A 32 -3.53 -1.47 4.99
C CYS A 32 -2.25 -2.34 4.99
N ALA A 33 -1.32 -2.06 5.88
CA ALA A 33 -0.07 -2.82 6.02
C ALA A 33 -0.32 -4.25 6.50
N TYR A 34 -1.22 -4.44 7.47
CA TYR A 34 -1.55 -5.74 8.02
C TYR A 34 -2.21 -6.69 7.01
N LYS A 35 -3.04 -6.16 6.09
CA LYS A 35 -3.62 -6.95 4.99
C LYS A 35 -2.54 -7.59 4.11
N ILE A 36 -1.38 -6.97 3.99
CA ILE A 36 -0.27 -7.44 3.15
C ILE A 36 0.65 -8.37 3.93
N LEU A 37 1.01 -7.97 5.15
CA LEU A 37 2.07 -8.64 5.92
C LEU A 37 1.55 -9.76 6.83
N LYS A 38 0.25 -9.72 7.20
CA LYS A 38 -0.42 -10.67 8.12
C LYS A 38 0.28 -10.84 9.47
N ASP A 39 1.28 -10.01 9.74
CA ASP A 39 2.05 -9.97 10.98
C ASP A 39 1.92 -8.59 11.63
N ARG A 40 1.69 -8.57 12.95
CA ARG A 40 1.47 -7.33 13.71
C ARG A 40 2.74 -6.49 13.83
N PHE A 41 3.87 -7.13 14.09
CA PHE A 41 5.15 -6.43 14.26
C PHE A 41 5.60 -5.81 12.94
N PHE A 42 5.56 -6.57 11.86
CA PHE A 42 5.91 -6.06 10.53
C PHE A 42 4.92 -4.99 10.04
N ALA A 43 3.64 -5.09 10.38
CA ALA A 43 2.66 -4.06 10.05
C ALA A 43 2.93 -2.74 10.81
N GLU A 44 3.31 -2.82 12.10
CA GLU A 44 3.73 -1.64 12.87
C GLU A 44 5.01 -1.03 12.32
N ASP A 45 5.99 -1.83 11.91
CA ASP A 45 7.22 -1.36 11.27
C ASP A 45 6.96 -0.67 9.93
N ALA A 46 6.05 -1.22 9.12
CA ALA A 46 5.63 -0.59 7.87
C ALA A 46 5.00 0.79 8.10
N VAL A 47 4.11 0.90 9.08
CA VAL A 47 3.49 2.17 9.47
C VAL A 47 4.54 3.14 10.01
N HIS A 48 5.49 2.65 10.82
CA HIS A 48 6.60 3.46 11.31
C HIS A 48 7.42 4.05 10.15
N ASN A 49 7.83 3.22 9.21
CA ASN A 49 8.59 3.63 8.03
C ASN A 49 7.81 4.62 7.15
N ALA A 50 6.50 4.42 7.01
CA ALA A 50 5.63 5.33 6.27
C ALA A 50 5.57 6.72 6.95
N PHE A 51 5.41 6.79 8.28
CA PHE A 51 5.44 8.04 9.01
C PHE A 51 6.81 8.73 9.00
N LEU A 52 7.91 7.96 9.03
CA LEU A 52 9.26 8.52 8.83
C LEU A 52 9.41 9.15 7.43
N SER A 53 8.87 8.51 6.41
CA SER A 53 8.86 9.10 5.07
C SER A 53 8.00 10.37 5.00
N LEU A 54 6.90 10.40 5.76
CA LEU A 54 6.01 11.56 5.85
C LEU A 54 6.71 12.77 6.46
N THR A 55 7.51 12.62 7.53
CA THR A 55 8.23 13.75 8.15
C THR A 55 9.13 14.48 7.14
N LYS A 56 9.72 13.74 6.20
CA LYS A 56 10.58 14.31 5.14
C LYS A 56 9.82 15.02 4.02
N ASN A 57 8.52 14.76 3.90
CA ASN A 57 7.68 15.21 2.78
C ASN A 57 6.44 16.00 3.23
N LEU A 58 6.42 16.51 4.46
CA LEU A 58 5.24 17.14 5.04
C LEU A 58 4.78 18.37 4.23
N ASN A 59 5.70 19.14 3.68
CA ASN A 59 5.41 20.29 2.82
C ASN A 59 4.58 19.96 1.57
N ARG A 60 4.62 18.70 1.12
CA ARG A 60 3.84 18.24 -0.01
C ARG A 60 2.36 18.11 0.34
N ILE A 61 2.06 17.75 1.58
CA ILE A 61 0.69 17.54 2.09
C ILE A 61 -0.09 18.84 2.19
N ASN A 62 0.57 19.96 2.52
CA ASN A 62 -0.08 21.26 2.64
C ASN A 62 -0.78 21.74 1.33
N LYS A 63 -0.48 21.09 0.20
CA LYS A 63 -1.08 21.39 -1.12
C LYS A 63 -2.16 20.38 -1.52
N MET A 64 -2.46 19.38 -0.69
CA MET A 64 -3.38 18.29 -0.97
C MET A 64 -4.73 18.51 -0.26
N ASN A 65 -5.81 18.08 -0.90
CA ASN A 65 -7.11 17.97 -0.23
C ASN A 65 -7.16 16.71 0.67
N CYS A 66 -8.19 16.61 1.53
CA CYS A 66 -8.31 15.50 2.50
C CYS A 66 -8.29 14.10 1.87
N ASN A 67 -8.88 13.94 0.67
CA ASN A 67 -8.92 12.64 -0.02
C ASN A 67 -7.58 12.29 -0.66
N GLU A 68 -6.88 13.29 -1.22
CA GLU A 68 -5.50 13.12 -1.71
C GLU A 68 -4.54 12.74 -0.57
N ILE A 69 -4.69 13.37 0.62
CA ILE A 69 -3.90 13.05 1.81
C ILE A 69 -4.14 11.60 2.23
N LYS A 70 -5.41 11.17 2.35
CA LYS A 70 -5.76 9.79 2.70
C LYS A 70 -5.12 8.79 1.72
N SER A 71 -5.28 9.02 0.43
CA SER A 71 -4.71 8.17 -0.61
C SER A 71 -3.18 8.11 -0.56
N TYR A 72 -2.54 9.26 -0.40
CA TYR A 72 -1.08 9.35 -0.27
C TYR A 72 -0.57 8.56 0.95
N LEU A 73 -1.19 8.71 2.12
CA LEU A 73 -0.79 8.01 3.34
C LEU A 73 -0.96 6.50 3.21
N LEU A 74 -2.05 6.04 2.61
CA LEU A 74 -2.24 4.61 2.33
C LEU A 74 -1.20 4.08 1.33
N ILE A 75 -0.84 4.86 0.29
CA ILE A 75 0.19 4.49 -0.68
C ILE A 75 1.56 4.32 -0.01
N ILE A 76 1.98 5.25 0.83
CA ILE A 76 3.29 5.15 1.50
C ILE A 76 3.32 4.00 2.51
N SER A 77 2.23 3.76 3.26
CA SER A 77 2.11 2.62 4.18
C SER A 77 2.23 1.29 3.44
N ARG A 78 1.52 1.15 2.34
CA ARG A 78 1.56 -0.04 1.49
C ARG A 78 2.95 -0.26 0.88
N ASN A 79 3.58 0.78 0.34
CA ASN A 79 4.91 0.65 -0.23
C ASN A 79 5.93 0.21 0.82
N ALA A 80 5.80 0.70 2.06
CA ALA A 80 6.61 0.25 3.19
C ALA A 80 6.35 -1.23 3.54
N ALA A 81 5.07 -1.66 3.53
CA ALA A 81 4.71 -3.05 3.77
C ALA A 81 5.30 -4.00 2.71
N TYR A 82 5.22 -3.63 1.43
CA TYR A 82 5.84 -4.44 0.37
C TYR A 82 7.37 -4.49 0.44
N ALA A 83 8.03 -3.42 0.88
CA ALA A 83 9.47 -3.44 1.08
C ALA A 83 9.85 -4.49 2.14
N ILE A 84 9.15 -4.50 3.28
CA ILE A 84 9.35 -5.48 4.36
C ILE A 84 9.04 -6.90 3.87
N TYR A 85 7.94 -7.09 3.14
CA TYR A 85 7.58 -8.39 2.58
C TYR A 85 8.68 -8.97 1.69
N LYS A 86 9.24 -8.14 0.79
CA LYS A 86 10.35 -8.55 -0.10
C LYS A 86 11.61 -8.90 0.67
N ASP A 87 11.94 -8.14 1.69
CA ASP A 87 13.13 -8.38 2.51
C ASP A 87 12.99 -9.68 3.31
N ASN A 88 11.81 -9.96 3.87
CA ASN A 88 11.53 -11.20 4.58
C ASN A 88 11.60 -12.43 3.66
N LYS A 89 11.02 -12.33 2.45
CA LYS A 89 11.08 -13.42 1.46
C LYS A 89 12.51 -13.70 1.00
N LYS A 90 13.35 -12.67 0.88
CA LYS A 90 14.78 -12.82 0.57
C LYS A 90 15.54 -13.55 1.69
N ASN A 91 15.24 -13.21 2.93
CA ASN A 91 15.90 -13.81 4.10
C ASN A 91 15.45 -15.27 4.32
N GLN A 92 14.20 -15.61 4.06
CA GLN A 92 13.71 -17.00 4.12
C GLN A 92 14.30 -17.91 3.03
N SER A 93 14.73 -17.36 1.89
CA SER A 93 15.39 -18.15 0.85
C SER A 93 16.88 -18.46 1.14
N PHE A 94 17.45 -17.89 2.20
CA PHE A 94 18.84 -18.18 2.64
C PHE A 94 18.92 -19.14 3.86
N ASP A 95 17.82 -19.39 4.55
CA ASP A 95 17.73 -20.32 5.69
C ASP A 95 16.91 -21.56 5.29
N ILE A 96 17.45 -22.38 4.39
CA ILE A 96 17.04 -23.78 4.26
C ILE A 96 18.07 -24.60 5.06
N ASP A 97 17.92 -24.58 6.38
CA ASP A 97 18.37 -25.64 7.25
C ASP A 97 17.18 -26.13 8.08
N GLU A 98 16.98 -27.44 7.95
CA GLU A 98 15.91 -28.23 8.52
C GLU A 98 15.58 -27.88 9.98
N LYS A 99 14.37 -27.41 10.26
CA LYS A 99 13.66 -27.70 11.51
C LYS A 99 12.15 -27.69 11.29
N ASP A 100 11.56 -28.87 11.45
CA ASP A 100 10.18 -29.19 11.84
C ASP A 100 9.16 -28.06 11.73
N VAL A 101 8.61 -27.90 10.55
CA VAL A 101 7.37 -27.16 10.34
C VAL A 101 6.25 -28.15 10.59
N VAL A 102 5.59 -28.03 11.72
CA VAL A 102 4.22 -28.53 11.88
C VAL A 102 3.42 -27.83 10.78
N ALA A 103 3.05 -28.59 9.78
CA ALA A 103 2.20 -28.14 8.69
C ALA A 103 0.89 -27.62 9.28
N ASN A 104 0.72 -26.29 9.28
CA ASN A 104 -0.57 -25.66 9.41
C ASN A 104 -1.04 -25.42 8.00
N ASP A 105 -2.06 -26.14 7.55
CA ASP A 105 -2.66 -26.03 6.21
C ASP A 105 -3.07 -24.58 5.86
N ASP A 106 -3.33 -23.77 6.89
CA ASP A 106 -3.67 -22.33 6.74
C ASP A 106 -2.50 -21.45 6.26
N LEU A 107 -1.24 -21.86 6.51
CA LEU A 107 -0.05 -21.11 6.11
C LEU A 107 0.26 -21.24 4.59
N GLU A 108 -0.01 -22.41 4.00
CA GLU A 108 0.17 -22.63 2.57
C GLU A 108 -0.84 -21.82 1.74
N ILE A 109 -2.09 -21.73 2.19
CA ILE A 109 -3.13 -20.93 1.54
C ILE A 109 -2.81 -19.44 1.64
N GLU A 110 -2.30 -18.95 2.78
CA GLU A 110 -1.89 -17.56 2.95
C GLU A 110 -0.69 -17.16 2.07
N ILE A 111 0.26 -18.07 1.85
CA ILE A 111 1.42 -17.85 0.96
C ILE A 111 0.98 -17.76 -0.49
N GLU A 112 0.08 -18.64 -0.95
CA GLU A 112 -0.46 -18.60 -2.31
C GLU A 112 -1.29 -17.34 -2.57
N GLU A 113 -2.13 -16.91 -1.64
CA GLU A 113 -2.90 -15.67 -1.77
C GLU A 113 -1.99 -14.42 -1.83
N ASN A 114 -0.95 -14.36 -1.02
CA ASN A 114 0.00 -13.25 -1.04
C ASN A 114 0.85 -13.21 -2.32
N GLU A 115 1.27 -14.36 -2.85
CA GLU A 115 1.97 -14.44 -4.13
C GLU A 115 1.09 -13.98 -5.30
N ASN A 116 -0.18 -14.33 -5.29
CA ASN A 116 -1.13 -13.86 -6.29
C ASN A 116 -1.36 -12.35 -6.20
N ILE A 117 -1.44 -11.79 -5.00
CA ILE A 117 -1.60 -10.34 -4.78
C ILE A 117 -0.35 -9.58 -5.27
N GLU A 118 0.85 -10.07 -4.99
CA GLU A 118 2.10 -9.47 -5.45
C GLU A 118 2.20 -9.48 -6.98
N LYS A 119 1.90 -10.62 -7.62
CA LYS A 119 1.88 -10.74 -9.08
C LYS A 119 0.89 -9.78 -9.72
N ILE A 120 -0.34 -9.71 -9.20
CA ILE A 120 -1.38 -8.78 -9.69
C ILE A 120 -0.89 -7.34 -9.54
N PHE A 121 -0.22 -7.02 -8.44
CA PHE A 121 0.28 -5.68 -8.20
C PHE A 121 1.40 -5.28 -9.16
N ASP A 122 2.38 -6.15 -9.37
CA ASP A 122 3.47 -5.90 -10.31
C ASP A 122 2.93 -5.78 -11.74
N MET A 123 1.90 -6.55 -12.10
CA MET A 123 1.20 -6.41 -13.37
C MET A 123 0.46 -5.08 -13.49
N VAL A 124 -0.23 -4.65 -12.43
CA VAL A 124 -0.90 -3.35 -12.40
C VAL A 124 0.10 -2.21 -12.55
N LYS A 125 1.29 -2.32 -11.94
CA LYS A 125 2.36 -1.32 -12.10
C LYS A 125 2.94 -1.23 -13.52
N ARG A 126 2.85 -2.30 -14.31
CA ARG A 126 3.28 -2.30 -15.72
C ARG A 126 2.28 -1.62 -16.65
N LEU A 127 1.07 -1.33 -16.17
CA LEU A 127 0.09 -0.56 -16.93
C LEU A 127 0.45 0.94 -16.95
N ASP A 128 -0.05 1.66 -17.96
CA ASP A 128 0.03 3.12 -17.98
C ASP A 128 -0.53 3.72 -16.68
N SER A 129 0.07 4.81 -16.17
CA SER A 129 -0.32 5.46 -14.91
C SER A 129 -1.81 5.76 -14.83
N ASN A 130 -2.44 6.16 -15.94
CA ASN A 130 -3.88 6.40 -16.01
C ASN A 130 -4.76 5.20 -15.62
N TYR A 131 -4.27 3.97 -15.79
CA TYR A 131 -4.98 2.74 -15.43
C TYR A 131 -4.47 2.18 -14.11
N SER A 132 -3.15 2.21 -13.90
CA SER A 132 -2.55 1.67 -12.69
C SER A 132 -3.05 2.40 -11.44
N ASP A 133 -3.11 3.74 -11.47
CA ASP A 133 -3.53 4.54 -10.31
C ASP A 133 -4.95 4.20 -9.86
N VAL A 134 -5.91 4.17 -10.80
CA VAL A 134 -7.31 3.84 -10.46
C VAL A 134 -7.46 2.39 -9.99
N LEU A 135 -6.72 1.43 -10.58
CA LEU A 135 -6.76 0.03 -10.18
C LEU A 135 -6.12 -0.17 -8.81
N VAL A 136 -5.03 0.49 -8.53
CA VAL A 136 -4.39 0.48 -7.22
C VAL A 136 -5.35 0.98 -6.15
N LEU A 137 -5.95 2.14 -6.34
CA LEU A 137 -6.91 2.72 -5.40
C LEU A 137 -8.15 1.83 -5.22
N LYS A 138 -8.63 1.20 -6.30
CA LYS A 138 -9.81 0.33 -6.25
C LYS A 138 -9.55 -1.02 -5.62
N LEU A 139 -8.48 -1.73 -6.04
CA LEU A 139 -8.24 -3.13 -5.68
C LEU A 139 -7.51 -3.29 -4.35
N PHE A 140 -6.62 -2.35 -4.03
CA PHE A 140 -5.76 -2.49 -2.85
C PHE A 140 -6.16 -1.56 -1.71
N TYR A 141 -6.85 -0.45 -2.00
CA TYR A 141 -7.32 0.49 -0.97
C TYR A 141 -8.81 0.44 -0.73
N ASP A 142 -9.53 -0.40 -1.51
CA ASP A 142 -10.98 -0.58 -1.41
C ASP A 142 -11.76 0.75 -1.47
N MET A 143 -11.19 1.73 -2.20
CA MET A 143 -11.81 3.03 -2.37
C MET A 143 -13.01 2.93 -3.32
N ASN A 144 -14.08 3.64 -2.99
CA ASN A 144 -15.22 3.74 -3.90
C ASN A 144 -14.91 4.71 -5.06
N ASP A 145 -15.72 4.64 -6.13
CA ASP A 145 -15.47 5.40 -7.36
C ASP A 145 -15.47 6.93 -7.15
N ARG A 146 -16.22 7.44 -6.15
CA ARG A 146 -16.25 8.86 -5.81
C ARG A 146 -14.97 9.29 -5.11
N GLU A 147 -14.50 8.51 -4.14
CA GLU A 147 -13.23 8.75 -3.44
C GLU A 147 -12.05 8.74 -4.40
N ILE A 148 -12.04 7.80 -5.39
CA ILE A 148 -11.02 7.75 -6.43
C ILE A 148 -11.09 8.99 -7.33
N ALA A 149 -12.30 9.38 -7.75
CA ALA A 149 -12.53 10.54 -8.59
C ALA A 149 -11.97 11.83 -7.94
N GLU A 150 -12.30 12.03 -6.66
CA GLU A 150 -11.82 13.16 -5.88
C GLU A 150 -10.29 13.13 -5.68
N SER A 151 -9.72 11.93 -5.37
CA SER A 151 -8.28 11.76 -5.15
C SER A 151 -7.43 12.02 -6.40
N LEU A 152 -7.96 11.69 -7.58
CA LEU A 152 -7.26 11.86 -8.85
C LEU A 152 -7.70 13.12 -9.62
N ASN A 153 -8.64 13.88 -9.07
CA ASN A 153 -9.24 15.07 -9.69
C ASN A 153 -9.79 14.79 -11.10
N ILE A 154 -10.58 13.71 -11.22
CA ILE A 154 -11.24 13.28 -12.46
C ILE A 154 -12.72 12.99 -12.20
N SER A 155 -13.54 12.89 -13.25
CA SER A 155 -14.95 12.53 -13.08
C SER A 155 -15.12 11.05 -12.69
N VAL A 156 -16.21 10.73 -11.98
CA VAL A 156 -16.58 9.34 -11.61
C VAL A 156 -16.72 8.45 -12.86
N GLU A 157 -17.24 9.00 -13.95
CA GLU A 157 -17.36 8.28 -15.23
C GLU A 157 -15.97 7.94 -15.80
N ASN A 158 -15.02 8.86 -15.68
CA ASN A 158 -13.65 8.64 -16.10
C ASN A 158 -12.99 7.52 -15.24
N VAL A 159 -13.24 7.50 -13.92
CA VAL A 159 -12.80 6.42 -13.02
C VAL A 159 -13.33 5.07 -13.52
N ARG A 160 -14.64 4.95 -13.74
CA ARG A 160 -15.27 3.71 -14.22
C ARG A 160 -14.69 3.24 -15.56
N THR A 161 -14.52 4.17 -16.48
CA THR A 161 -13.91 3.88 -17.78
C THR A 161 -12.48 3.38 -17.65
N ARG A 162 -11.67 4.02 -16.81
CA ARG A 162 -10.28 3.62 -16.56
C ARG A 162 -10.19 2.26 -15.85
N ILE A 163 -11.05 1.99 -14.86
CA ILE A 163 -11.15 0.68 -14.20
C ILE A 163 -11.49 -0.41 -15.22
N PHE A 164 -12.49 -0.20 -16.06
CA PHE A 164 -12.90 -1.18 -17.08
C PHE A 164 -11.76 -1.48 -18.07
N ARG A 165 -11.15 -0.44 -18.63
CA ARG A 165 -10.03 -0.60 -19.58
C ARG A 165 -8.80 -1.19 -18.92
N GLY A 166 -8.48 -0.78 -17.71
CA GLY A 166 -7.36 -1.31 -16.93
C GLY A 166 -7.53 -2.80 -16.61
N ARG A 167 -8.73 -3.24 -16.20
CA ARG A 167 -9.04 -4.66 -15.98
C ARG A 167 -8.90 -5.50 -17.25
N ASN A 168 -9.32 -4.98 -18.39
CA ASN A 168 -9.16 -5.69 -19.67
C ASN A 168 -7.68 -5.83 -20.05
N LYS A 169 -6.88 -4.77 -19.90
CA LYS A 169 -5.43 -4.85 -20.12
C LYS A 169 -4.76 -5.83 -19.14
N LEU A 170 -5.16 -5.84 -17.88
CA LEU A 170 -4.64 -6.78 -16.88
C LEU A 170 -4.97 -8.23 -17.23
N LYS A 171 -6.19 -8.51 -17.68
CA LYS A 171 -6.58 -9.86 -18.17
C LYS A 171 -5.73 -10.31 -19.36
N MET A 172 -5.40 -9.40 -20.28
CA MET A 172 -4.52 -9.73 -21.42
C MET A 172 -3.09 -10.06 -20.98
N LEU A 173 -2.58 -9.40 -19.94
CA LEU A 173 -1.26 -9.71 -19.37
C LEU A 173 -1.26 -11.07 -18.66
N LEU A 174 -2.28 -11.36 -17.85
CA LEU A 174 -2.47 -12.65 -17.16
C LEU A 174 -2.61 -13.81 -18.15
N GLY A 175 -3.35 -13.61 -19.24
CA GLY A 175 -3.52 -14.64 -20.27
C GLY A 175 -2.24 -14.97 -21.05
N LYS A 176 -1.32 -14.03 -21.15
CA LYS A 176 0.00 -14.25 -21.79
C LYS A 176 0.99 -14.99 -20.89
N GLU A 177 0.95 -14.77 -19.57
CA GLU A 177 1.83 -15.46 -18.62
C GLU A 177 1.40 -16.91 -18.38
N ASN A 178 0.12 -17.24 -18.50
CA ASN A 178 -0.39 -18.62 -18.39
C ASN A 178 -0.20 -19.45 -19.68
N SER A 179 0.37 -18.88 -20.73
CA SER A 179 0.59 -19.52 -22.04
C SER A 179 2.07 -19.83 -22.32
N LEU A 180 2.94 -19.65 -21.31
CA LEU A 180 4.38 -19.98 -21.31
C LEU A 180 4.67 -21.08 -20.27
#